data_ef96ca517c56bd9f8dae836323918af6
#
_entry.id   ef96ca517c56bd9f8dae836323918af6
#
_cell.length_a   1.000
_cell.length_b   1.000
_cell.length_c   1.000
_cell.angle_alpha   90.00
_cell.angle_beta   90.00
_cell.angle_gamma   90.00
#
_symmetry.space_group_name_H-M   'P 1'
#
loop_
_entity.id
_entity.type
_entity.pdbx_description
1 polymer ?
#
loop_
_entity_poly.entity_id
_entity_poly.type
_entity_poly.pdbx_seq_one_letter_code
_entity_poly.pdbx_strand_id
1 'polypeptide(L)'
;MKKPFITLFVLAGIAATAQQTLELVPPRESQQAMVMQRLGVTDITVSYHSPLVLGRKIWGELVPYDKVWRAGANENTVVEFSTDVMVAGNKLPAGKYGLHMIPTASEWTVIFSKNYYSWGSFFYKKEQDALRVSVKPGEIAMQEWLSYTFEDLAEGSAVLALRWEKMRIPIKISVDLTQTVVENFRQQMNGLPGFSPDAKYEAAAYCLRNNLNKEEAMKWLESSIKGKPTFANQMLKSEQLAKEGKTAEADVLAKKAVKEADEVGVNAYGYKLLGSGKGAEAIAVFRDNVKRYPASWNA
;
A
#
# COMPACT_ATOMS: atom_id res chain seq x y z
N MET A 1 -16.39 -76.11 -28.08
CA MET A 1 -15.40 -75.08 -28.12
C MET A 1 -16.09 -73.76 -28.50
N LYS A 2 -16.34 -72.90 -27.50
CA LYS A 2 -17.01 -71.60 -27.72
C LYS A 2 -15.87 -70.50 -27.77
N LYS A 3 -15.80 -69.76 -28.89
CA LYS A 3 -14.86 -68.64 -29.07
C LYS A 3 -15.45 -67.41 -28.42
N PRO A 4 -14.65 -66.60 -27.67
CA PRO A 4 -15.11 -65.33 -27.14
C PRO A 4 -15.07 -64.27 -28.23
N PHE A 5 -16.16 -63.51 -28.36
CA PHE A 5 -16.24 -62.27 -29.14
C PHE A 5 -15.61 -61.14 -28.28
N ILE A 6 -14.51 -60.54 -28.76
CA ILE A 6 -13.95 -59.33 -28.19
C ILE A 6 -14.59 -58.15 -28.90
N THR A 7 -15.44 -57.41 -28.20
CA THR A 7 -16.01 -56.13 -28.68
C THR A 7 -15.04 -55.03 -28.39
N LEU A 8 -14.43 -54.48 -29.45
CA LEU A 8 -13.51 -53.32 -29.37
C LEU A 8 -14.33 -52.03 -29.28
N PHE A 9 -14.36 -51.41 -28.10
CA PHE A 9 -14.92 -50.05 -27.93
C PHE A 9 -13.92 -49.03 -28.44
N VAL A 10 -14.19 -48.41 -29.59
CA VAL A 10 -13.44 -47.22 -30.08
C VAL A 10 -14.04 -45.99 -29.39
N LEU A 11 -13.32 -45.45 -28.38
CA LEU A 11 -13.62 -44.15 -27.83
C LEU A 11 -13.15 -43.08 -28.85
N ALA A 12 -14.08 -42.52 -29.60
CA ALA A 12 -13.86 -41.31 -30.39
C ALA A 12 -13.79 -40.13 -29.45
N GLY A 13 -12.56 -39.69 -29.07
CA GLY A 13 -12.32 -38.46 -28.36
C GLY A 13 -12.66 -37.27 -29.26
N ILE A 14 -13.76 -36.57 -28.94
CA ILE A 14 -14.08 -35.27 -29.56
C ILE A 14 -13.09 -34.27 -28.97
N ALA A 15 -12.00 -33.96 -29.70
CA ALA A 15 -11.14 -32.83 -29.40
C ALA A 15 -11.93 -31.54 -29.72
N ALA A 16 -12.57 -30.96 -28.71
CA ALA A 16 -13.09 -29.61 -28.80
C ALA A 16 -11.91 -28.66 -28.93
N THR A 17 -11.49 -28.35 -30.15
CA THR A 17 -10.59 -27.19 -30.41
C THR A 17 -11.37 -25.94 -30.04
N ALA A 18 -11.03 -25.34 -28.90
CA ALA A 18 -11.44 -23.98 -28.59
C ALA A 18 -10.84 -23.08 -29.68
N GLN A 19 -11.68 -22.73 -30.64
CA GLN A 19 -11.33 -21.77 -31.67
C GLN A 19 -11.26 -20.41 -30.96
N GLN A 20 -10.05 -19.96 -30.58
CA GLN A 20 -9.84 -18.58 -30.18
C GLN A 20 -10.15 -17.72 -31.41
N THR A 21 -11.29 -17.04 -31.36
CA THR A 21 -11.59 -15.98 -32.30
C THR A 21 -10.54 -14.88 -32.10
N LEU A 22 -9.61 -14.79 -33.03
CA LEU A 22 -8.65 -13.67 -33.08
C LEU A 22 -9.44 -12.41 -33.51
N GLU A 23 -10.10 -11.77 -32.54
CA GLU A 23 -10.70 -10.48 -32.76
C GLU A 23 -9.61 -9.41 -32.80
N LEU A 24 -9.57 -8.66 -33.90
CA LEU A 24 -8.75 -7.46 -33.98
C LEU A 24 -9.34 -6.40 -33.05
N VAL A 25 -8.51 -5.87 -32.16
CA VAL A 25 -8.89 -4.78 -31.26
C VAL A 25 -8.36 -3.46 -31.88
N PRO A 26 -9.19 -2.71 -32.61
CA PRO A 26 -8.78 -1.43 -33.16
C PRO A 26 -8.56 -0.39 -32.05
N PRO A 27 -7.73 0.64 -32.28
CA PRO A 27 -7.61 1.76 -31.37
C PRO A 27 -8.98 2.40 -31.10
N ARG A 28 -9.28 2.71 -29.83
CA ARG A 28 -10.51 3.39 -29.42
C ARG A 28 -10.29 4.88 -29.30
N GLU A 29 -11.29 5.70 -29.63
CA GLU A 29 -11.24 7.16 -29.48
C GLU A 29 -10.95 7.58 -28.05
N SER A 30 -11.61 6.92 -27.07
CA SER A 30 -11.32 7.11 -25.66
C SER A 30 -10.25 6.11 -25.24
N GLN A 31 -9.00 6.55 -25.19
CA GLN A 31 -7.85 5.70 -24.86
C GLN A 31 -7.90 5.24 -23.40
N GLN A 32 -7.44 4.02 -23.16
CA GLN A 32 -7.27 3.50 -21.80
C GLN A 32 -6.06 4.18 -21.14
N ALA A 33 -6.25 4.59 -19.91
CA ALA A 33 -5.22 5.17 -19.05
C ALA A 33 -5.27 4.57 -17.65
N MET A 34 -4.15 4.64 -16.96
CA MET A 34 -4.02 4.21 -15.58
C MET A 34 -3.14 5.20 -14.81
N VAL A 35 -3.52 5.51 -13.58
CA VAL A 35 -2.69 6.26 -12.63
C VAL A 35 -2.61 5.48 -11.33
N MET A 36 -1.46 5.55 -10.66
CA MET A 36 -1.23 4.88 -9.38
C MET A 36 -0.50 5.82 -8.42
N GLN A 37 -0.89 5.80 -7.15
CA GLN A 37 -0.21 6.46 -6.05
C GLN A 37 -0.09 5.51 -4.87
N ARG A 38 1.09 5.46 -4.25
CA ARG A 38 1.32 4.77 -2.99
C ARG A 38 1.26 5.76 -1.82
N LEU A 39 0.45 5.45 -0.81
CA LEU A 39 0.36 6.15 0.47
C LEU A 39 0.81 5.18 1.58
N GLY A 40 1.99 5.42 2.15
CA GLY A 40 2.61 4.45 3.06
C GLY A 40 2.83 3.09 2.38
N VAL A 41 2.09 2.07 2.79
CA VAL A 41 2.10 0.71 2.19
C VAL A 41 0.87 0.43 1.33
N THR A 42 0.00 1.43 1.13
CA THR A 42 -1.26 1.31 0.39
C THR A 42 -1.09 1.76 -1.06
N ASP A 43 -1.33 0.88 -2.01
CA ASP A 43 -1.42 1.22 -3.42
C ASP A 43 -2.86 1.61 -3.78
N ILE A 44 -3.01 2.73 -4.48
CA ILE A 44 -4.27 3.22 -5.01
C ILE A 44 -4.10 3.32 -6.52
N THR A 45 -4.86 2.53 -7.26
CA THR A 45 -4.79 2.49 -8.73
C THR A 45 -6.13 2.88 -9.33
N VAL A 46 -6.13 3.75 -10.34
CA VAL A 46 -7.31 4.11 -11.11
C VAL A 46 -7.10 3.77 -12.57
N SER A 47 -7.92 2.85 -13.09
CA SER A 47 -7.94 2.47 -14.51
C SER A 47 -9.21 3.04 -15.16
N TYR A 48 -9.06 3.74 -16.26
CA TYR A 48 -10.18 4.45 -16.89
C TYR A 48 -9.98 4.60 -18.41
N HIS A 49 -11.04 5.00 -19.11
CA HIS A 49 -10.96 5.45 -20.48
C HIS A 49 -11.16 6.96 -20.53
N SER A 50 -10.27 7.64 -21.26
CA SER A 50 -10.12 9.09 -21.33
C SER A 50 -10.83 9.66 -22.56
N PRO A 51 -12.08 10.16 -22.46
CA PRO A 51 -12.74 10.85 -23.57
C PRO A 51 -12.22 12.29 -23.75
N LEU A 52 -12.37 12.81 -24.99
CA LEU A 52 -12.12 14.20 -25.32
C LEU A 52 -13.40 15.04 -25.18
N VAL A 53 -13.23 16.35 -25.06
CA VAL A 53 -14.35 17.31 -25.11
C VAL A 53 -14.83 17.49 -26.55
N LEU A 54 -13.96 17.71 -27.50
CA LEU A 54 -14.26 17.91 -28.94
C LEU A 54 -15.31 19.02 -29.15
N GLY A 55 -15.21 20.11 -28.42
CA GLY A 55 -16.15 21.24 -28.52
C GLY A 55 -17.57 20.95 -28.05
N ARG A 56 -17.84 19.76 -27.48
CA ARG A 56 -19.16 19.39 -26.98
C ARG A 56 -19.43 20.04 -25.63
N LYS A 57 -20.69 20.28 -25.34
CA LYS A 57 -21.13 20.63 -23.98
C LYS A 57 -21.19 19.34 -23.14
N ILE A 58 -20.34 19.26 -22.13
CA ILE A 58 -20.18 18.06 -21.33
C ILE A 58 -21.27 17.99 -20.27
N TRP A 59 -21.27 18.94 -19.33
CA TRP A 59 -22.11 18.89 -18.14
C TRP A 59 -23.54 19.35 -18.45
N GLY A 60 -24.49 18.48 -18.13
CA GLY A 60 -25.92 18.68 -18.41
C GLY A 60 -26.37 18.19 -19.80
N GLU A 61 -25.43 17.84 -20.71
CA GLU A 61 -25.74 17.28 -22.05
C GLU A 61 -25.09 15.92 -22.26
N LEU A 62 -23.80 15.83 -22.62
CA LEU A 62 -23.11 14.54 -22.81
C LEU A 62 -23.13 13.71 -21.52
N VAL A 63 -22.94 14.36 -20.39
CA VAL A 63 -23.08 13.80 -19.05
C VAL A 63 -24.27 14.50 -18.37
N PRO A 64 -25.47 13.89 -18.41
CA PRO A 64 -26.66 14.49 -17.85
C PRO A 64 -26.57 14.68 -16.33
N TYR A 65 -27.11 15.77 -15.82
CA TYR A 65 -27.29 15.96 -14.38
C TYR A 65 -28.27 14.93 -13.80
N ASP A 66 -28.13 14.63 -12.52
CA ASP A 66 -28.98 13.73 -11.74
C ASP A 66 -29.03 12.27 -12.29
N LYS A 67 -28.07 11.90 -13.13
CA LYS A 67 -27.91 10.54 -13.65
C LYS A 67 -26.58 9.93 -13.25
N VAL A 68 -26.60 8.62 -13.05
CA VAL A 68 -25.36 7.87 -12.75
C VAL A 68 -24.51 7.80 -14.00
N TRP A 69 -23.28 8.27 -13.89
CA TRP A 69 -22.26 8.25 -14.95
C TRP A 69 -21.04 7.45 -14.49
N ARG A 70 -20.46 6.64 -15.38
CA ARG A 70 -19.30 5.77 -15.11
C ARG A 70 -17.97 6.51 -14.86
N ALA A 71 -18.02 7.82 -14.73
CA ALA A 71 -16.84 8.68 -14.48
C ALA A 71 -15.67 8.47 -15.47
N GLY A 72 -16.02 8.26 -16.75
CA GLY A 72 -15.10 7.98 -17.86
C GLY A 72 -15.87 7.59 -19.11
N ALA A 73 -15.27 6.75 -19.95
CA ALA A 73 -15.86 6.21 -21.18
C ALA A 73 -15.71 4.69 -21.25
N ASN A 74 -16.40 4.04 -22.18
CA ASN A 74 -16.38 2.59 -22.43
C ASN A 74 -16.76 1.76 -21.19
N GLU A 75 -15.86 0.88 -20.73
CA GLU A 75 -16.01 0.07 -19.52
C GLU A 75 -16.01 0.96 -18.27
N ASN A 76 -16.34 0.36 -17.12
CA ASN A 76 -16.26 1.08 -15.85
C ASN A 76 -14.87 1.68 -15.62
N THR A 77 -14.83 2.88 -15.06
CA THR A 77 -13.65 3.36 -14.35
C THR A 77 -13.51 2.52 -13.08
N VAL A 78 -12.34 1.95 -12.86
CA VAL A 78 -12.07 1.07 -11.72
C VAL A 78 -11.07 1.73 -10.80
N VAL A 79 -11.41 1.81 -9.51
CA VAL A 79 -10.47 2.19 -8.44
C VAL A 79 -10.16 0.94 -7.62
N GLU A 80 -8.87 0.68 -7.41
CA GLU A 80 -8.38 -0.42 -6.59
C GLU A 80 -7.58 0.10 -5.41
N PHE A 81 -7.87 -0.42 -4.22
CA PHE A 81 -7.15 -0.14 -2.98
C PHE A 81 -6.53 -1.43 -2.45
N SER A 82 -5.22 -1.45 -2.21
CA SER A 82 -4.51 -2.64 -1.70
C SER A 82 -4.74 -2.89 -0.20
N THR A 83 -5.18 -1.87 0.54
CA THR A 83 -5.57 -1.95 1.97
C THR A 83 -6.83 -1.14 2.21
N ASP A 84 -7.42 -1.26 3.41
CA ASP A 84 -8.54 -0.40 3.82
C ASP A 84 -8.14 1.08 3.78
N VAL A 85 -9.07 1.93 3.32
CA VAL A 85 -8.87 3.39 3.21
C VAL A 85 -10.04 4.15 3.82
N MET A 86 -9.82 5.43 4.05
CA MET A 86 -10.89 6.40 4.35
C MET A 86 -11.10 7.28 3.11
N VAL A 87 -12.31 7.30 2.59
CA VAL A 87 -12.72 8.16 1.47
C VAL A 87 -13.66 9.24 1.98
N ALA A 88 -13.27 10.50 1.89
CA ALA A 88 -14.00 11.62 2.46
C ALA A 88 -14.44 11.36 3.92
N GLY A 89 -13.56 10.75 4.73
CA GLY A 89 -13.83 10.42 6.13
C GLY A 89 -14.64 9.16 6.39
N ASN A 90 -15.02 8.40 5.35
CA ASN A 90 -15.79 7.17 5.48
C ASN A 90 -14.92 5.96 5.14
N LYS A 91 -15.02 4.90 5.94
CA LYS A 91 -14.23 3.66 5.71
C LYS A 91 -14.69 2.95 4.44
N LEU A 92 -13.70 2.53 3.64
CA LEU A 92 -13.88 1.68 2.47
C LEU A 92 -12.85 0.55 2.53
N PRO A 93 -13.26 -0.72 2.56
CA PRO A 93 -12.34 -1.86 2.60
C PRO A 93 -11.42 -1.94 1.37
N ALA A 94 -10.31 -2.66 1.50
CA ALA A 94 -9.48 -3.05 0.38
C ALA A 94 -10.30 -3.75 -0.72
N GLY A 95 -9.94 -3.53 -1.98
CA GLY A 95 -10.63 -4.17 -3.11
C GLY A 95 -10.73 -3.29 -4.34
N LYS A 96 -11.45 -3.82 -5.33
CA LYS A 96 -11.75 -3.15 -6.60
C LYS A 96 -13.19 -2.64 -6.59
N TYR A 97 -13.36 -1.42 -7.08
CA TYR A 97 -14.66 -0.75 -7.14
C TYR A 97 -14.86 -0.07 -8.49
N GLY A 98 -16.03 -0.24 -9.07
CA GLY A 98 -16.49 0.60 -10.19
C GLY A 98 -16.79 2.02 -9.67
N LEU A 99 -16.10 3.00 -10.22
CA LEU A 99 -16.29 4.40 -9.86
C LEU A 99 -17.40 5.01 -10.71
N HIS A 100 -18.45 5.47 -10.05
CA HIS A 100 -19.52 6.21 -10.70
C HIS A 100 -19.70 7.56 -10.04
N MET A 101 -20.31 8.50 -10.75
CA MET A 101 -20.67 9.82 -10.22
C MET A 101 -22.08 10.21 -10.63
N ILE A 102 -22.74 10.98 -9.79
CA ILE A 102 -24.00 11.68 -10.12
C ILE A 102 -23.68 13.16 -10.08
N PRO A 103 -23.49 13.81 -11.23
CA PRO A 103 -23.29 15.25 -11.31
C PRO A 103 -24.56 16.00 -10.92
N THR A 104 -24.43 17.12 -10.23
CA THR A 104 -25.47 18.13 -10.06
C THR A 104 -24.88 19.53 -10.26
N ALA A 105 -25.69 20.55 -10.16
CA ALA A 105 -25.22 21.93 -10.31
C ALA A 105 -24.30 22.40 -9.15
N SER A 106 -24.36 21.77 -7.97
CA SER A 106 -23.66 22.26 -6.78
C SER A 106 -22.78 21.23 -6.07
N GLU A 107 -23.24 20.00 -5.97
CA GLU A 107 -22.57 18.94 -5.23
C GLU A 107 -22.70 17.62 -5.99
N TRP A 108 -21.62 16.85 -6.07
CA TRP A 108 -21.62 15.59 -6.79
C TRP A 108 -21.61 14.42 -5.82
N THR A 109 -22.37 13.37 -6.14
CA THR A 109 -22.24 12.09 -5.44
C THR A 109 -21.19 11.24 -6.14
N VAL A 110 -20.15 10.83 -5.44
CA VAL A 110 -19.17 9.85 -5.88
C VAL A 110 -19.55 8.49 -5.29
N ILE A 111 -19.57 7.45 -6.12
CA ILE A 111 -20.07 6.11 -5.80
C ILE A 111 -18.95 5.10 -6.06
N PHE A 112 -18.69 4.24 -5.07
CA PHE A 112 -17.82 3.08 -5.18
C PHE A 112 -18.70 1.84 -5.19
N SER A 113 -18.89 1.24 -6.38
CA SER A 113 -19.72 0.06 -6.58
C SER A 113 -18.90 -1.23 -6.52
N LYS A 114 -19.42 -2.27 -5.90
CA LYS A 114 -18.80 -3.61 -5.91
C LYS A 114 -18.78 -4.25 -7.31
N ASN A 115 -19.65 -3.77 -8.21
CA ASN A 115 -19.62 -4.14 -9.61
C ASN A 115 -18.65 -3.23 -10.37
N TYR A 116 -17.47 -3.74 -10.70
CA TYR A 116 -16.39 -3.01 -11.36
C TYR A 116 -16.08 -3.49 -12.79
N TYR A 117 -16.78 -4.50 -13.29
CA TYR A 117 -16.51 -5.15 -14.58
C TYR A 117 -17.62 -4.94 -15.62
N SER A 118 -18.52 -4.00 -15.40
CA SER A 118 -19.62 -3.71 -16.31
C SER A 118 -19.25 -2.70 -17.39
N TRP A 119 -20.02 -2.70 -18.47
CA TRP A 119 -19.96 -1.66 -19.50
C TRP A 119 -20.80 -0.44 -19.09
N GLY A 120 -20.19 0.71 -19.03
CA GLY A 120 -20.88 1.96 -18.70
C GLY A 120 -21.55 1.91 -17.33
N SER A 121 -22.69 2.61 -17.21
CA SER A 121 -23.58 2.55 -16.04
C SER A 121 -24.91 1.85 -16.32
N PHE A 122 -25.00 1.11 -17.44
CA PHE A 122 -26.25 0.45 -17.85
C PHE A 122 -26.67 -0.67 -16.88
N PHE A 123 -25.69 -1.32 -16.25
CA PHE A 123 -25.90 -2.42 -15.31
C PHE A 123 -25.73 -1.98 -13.85
N TYR A 124 -25.64 -0.67 -13.60
CA TYR A 124 -25.49 -0.13 -12.26
C TYR A 124 -26.74 -0.46 -11.40
N LYS A 125 -26.48 -0.90 -10.18
CA LYS A 125 -27.51 -1.18 -9.17
C LYS A 125 -27.06 -0.57 -7.84
N LYS A 126 -27.94 0.24 -7.23
CA LYS A 126 -27.66 0.93 -5.97
C LYS A 126 -27.34 -0.03 -4.82
N GLU A 127 -27.88 -1.24 -4.84
CA GLU A 127 -27.67 -2.29 -3.83
C GLU A 127 -26.24 -2.84 -3.84
N GLN A 128 -25.50 -2.57 -4.93
CA GLN A 128 -24.08 -2.95 -5.07
C GLN A 128 -23.12 -1.85 -4.62
N ASP A 129 -23.63 -0.71 -4.15
CA ASP A 129 -22.77 0.35 -3.63
C ASP A 129 -22.08 -0.09 -2.34
N ALA A 130 -20.76 0.05 -2.30
CA ALA A 130 -19.97 -0.11 -1.09
C ALA A 130 -19.92 1.20 -0.31
N LEU A 131 -19.86 2.33 -1.05
CA LEU A 131 -19.79 3.66 -0.44
C LEU A 131 -20.33 4.72 -1.39
N ARG A 132 -21.00 5.73 -0.82
CA ARG A 132 -21.35 6.99 -1.47
C ARG A 132 -20.83 8.15 -0.64
N VAL A 133 -20.20 9.12 -1.28
CA VAL A 133 -19.74 10.35 -0.65
C VAL A 133 -20.11 11.56 -1.49
N SER A 134 -20.37 12.67 -0.83
CA SER A 134 -20.62 13.96 -1.47
C SER A 134 -19.31 14.74 -1.62
N VAL A 135 -19.11 15.35 -2.77
CA VAL A 135 -17.96 16.20 -3.06
C VAL A 135 -18.40 17.47 -3.78
N LYS A 136 -17.76 18.60 -3.48
CA LYS A 136 -17.97 19.84 -4.23
C LYS A 136 -17.01 19.89 -5.41
N PRO A 137 -17.49 20.00 -6.65
CA PRO A 137 -16.63 20.24 -7.79
C PRO A 137 -15.97 21.62 -7.71
N GLY A 138 -14.79 21.75 -8.29
CA GLY A 138 -14.10 23.02 -8.45
C GLY A 138 -13.91 23.36 -9.93
N GLU A 139 -13.72 24.63 -10.24
CA GLU A 139 -13.41 25.07 -11.59
C GLU A 139 -11.90 24.98 -11.86
N ILE A 140 -11.53 24.64 -13.09
CA ILE A 140 -10.16 24.59 -13.58
C ILE A 140 -10.06 25.21 -14.98
N ALA A 141 -8.83 25.46 -15.45
CA ALA A 141 -8.59 25.76 -16.85
C ALA A 141 -9.10 24.61 -17.74
N MET A 142 -9.51 24.94 -18.98
CA MET A 142 -10.01 23.97 -19.95
C MET A 142 -9.04 22.79 -20.10
N GLN A 143 -9.57 21.59 -19.93
CA GLN A 143 -8.85 20.33 -20.11
C GLN A 143 -9.58 19.44 -21.11
N GLU A 144 -8.96 19.21 -22.24
CA GLU A 144 -9.56 18.50 -23.37
C GLU A 144 -9.78 17.01 -23.08
N TRP A 145 -8.76 16.33 -22.51
CA TRP A 145 -8.82 14.91 -22.14
C TRP A 145 -9.25 14.74 -20.69
N LEU A 146 -10.25 13.89 -20.46
CA LEU A 146 -10.55 13.44 -19.09
C LEU A 146 -9.31 12.77 -18.50
N SER A 147 -8.91 13.19 -17.32
CA SER A 147 -7.82 12.54 -16.58
C SER A 147 -8.13 12.39 -15.11
N TYR A 148 -7.45 11.45 -14.48
CA TYR A 148 -7.32 11.33 -13.04
C TYR A 148 -5.91 11.74 -12.63
N THR A 149 -5.80 12.48 -11.52
CA THR A 149 -4.52 12.90 -10.92
C THR A 149 -4.56 12.69 -9.42
N PHE A 150 -3.39 12.45 -8.83
CA PHE A 150 -3.23 12.52 -7.37
C PHE A 150 -2.60 13.88 -7.03
N GLU A 151 -3.24 14.59 -6.12
CA GLU A 151 -2.91 15.96 -5.72
C GLU A 151 -2.86 16.06 -4.19
N ASP A 152 -2.33 17.17 -3.66
CA ASP A 152 -2.29 17.46 -2.23
C ASP A 152 -1.72 16.28 -1.41
N LEU A 153 -0.59 15.74 -1.89
CA LEU A 153 0.06 14.57 -1.29
C LEU A 153 0.59 14.88 0.11
N ALA A 154 0.25 14.02 1.05
CA ALA A 154 0.81 14.01 2.39
C ALA A 154 1.21 12.55 2.75
N GLU A 155 1.85 12.35 3.90
CA GLU A 155 2.35 11.04 4.31
C GLU A 155 1.28 9.94 4.28
N GLY A 156 0.07 10.23 4.76
CA GLY A 156 -1.05 9.28 4.81
C GLY A 156 -2.29 9.73 4.05
N SER A 157 -2.21 10.73 3.15
CA SER A 157 -3.38 11.17 2.40
C SER A 157 -3.04 11.76 1.04
N ALA A 158 -4.02 11.73 0.14
CA ALA A 158 -3.99 12.39 -1.16
C ALA A 158 -5.40 12.81 -1.57
N VAL A 159 -5.50 13.67 -2.57
CA VAL A 159 -6.74 13.94 -3.28
C VAL A 159 -6.67 13.26 -4.63
N LEU A 160 -7.52 12.28 -4.88
CA LEU A 160 -7.78 11.76 -6.21
C LEU A 160 -8.74 12.73 -6.90
N ALA A 161 -8.29 13.38 -7.97
CA ALA A 161 -9.10 14.35 -8.72
C ALA A 161 -9.41 13.85 -10.13
N LEU A 162 -10.70 13.77 -10.49
CA LEU A 162 -11.12 13.72 -11.89
C LEU A 162 -11.08 15.16 -12.44
N ARG A 163 -10.49 15.33 -13.62
CA ARG A 163 -10.33 16.60 -14.32
C ARG A 163 -10.82 16.46 -15.75
N TRP A 164 -11.78 17.26 -16.15
CA TRP A 164 -12.31 17.25 -17.51
C TRP A 164 -13.09 18.52 -17.81
N GLU A 165 -12.96 19.03 -19.03
CA GLU A 165 -13.52 20.30 -19.45
C GLU A 165 -13.04 21.41 -18.50
N LYS A 166 -13.89 22.09 -17.78
CA LYS A 166 -13.53 23.11 -16.78
C LYS A 166 -13.81 22.67 -15.33
N MET A 167 -13.98 21.37 -15.13
CA MET A 167 -14.37 20.83 -13.82
C MET A 167 -13.28 19.93 -13.24
N ARG A 168 -13.09 20.06 -11.93
CA ARG A 168 -12.28 19.20 -11.07
C ARG A 168 -13.16 18.62 -9.98
N ILE A 169 -13.17 17.30 -9.86
CA ILE A 169 -13.94 16.59 -8.83
C ILE A 169 -12.95 15.98 -7.84
N PRO A 170 -12.72 16.59 -6.66
CA PRO A 170 -11.74 16.14 -5.68
C PRO A 170 -12.33 15.09 -4.76
N ILE A 171 -11.63 13.97 -4.61
CA ILE A 171 -12.00 12.87 -3.71
C ILE A 171 -10.85 12.72 -2.71
N LYS A 172 -11.04 13.14 -1.47
CA LYS A 172 -10.01 12.99 -0.43
C LYS A 172 -9.93 11.52 -0.02
N ILE A 173 -8.72 10.96 -0.08
CA ILE A 173 -8.39 9.61 0.37
C ILE A 173 -7.33 9.72 1.47
N SER A 174 -7.49 8.93 2.53
CA SER A 174 -6.48 8.83 3.57
C SER A 174 -6.38 7.40 4.08
N VAL A 175 -5.24 7.05 4.67
CA VAL A 175 -4.94 5.76 5.26
C VAL A 175 -4.50 5.94 6.71
N ASP A 176 -4.87 5.01 7.57
CA ASP A 176 -4.27 4.90 8.90
C ASP A 176 -2.91 4.19 8.73
N LEU A 177 -1.85 4.99 8.61
CA LEU A 177 -0.48 4.47 8.40
C LEU A 177 -0.06 3.53 9.52
N THR A 178 -0.44 3.83 10.75
CA THR A 178 -0.11 3.03 11.92
C THR A 178 -0.68 1.62 11.78
N GLN A 179 -1.97 1.54 11.57
CA GLN A 179 -2.67 0.26 11.45
C GLN A 179 -2.26 -0.49 10.18
N THR A 180 -2.18 0.19 9.03
CA THR A 180 -1.85 -0.45 7.76
C THR A 180 -0.44 -1.02 7.73
N VAL A 181 0.56 -0.32 8.29
CA VAL A 181 1.94 -0.82 8.34
C VAL A 181 2.07 -2.04 9.23
N VAL A 182 1.46 -2.01 10.42
CA VAL A 182 1.50 -3.16 11.33
C VAL A 182 0.80 -4.37 10.72
N GLU A 183 -0.36 -4.18 10.09
CA GLU A 183 -1.08 -5.27 9.42
C GLU A 183 -0.28 -5.82 8.24
N ASN A 184 0.38 -4.96 7.48
CA ASN A 184 1.28 -5.37 6.40
C ASN A 184 2.46 -6.21 6.95
N PHE A 185 3.06 -5.84 8.08
CA PHE A 185 4.10 -6.67 8.73
C PHE A 185 3.55 -8.04 9.13
N ARG A 186 2.36 -8.12 9.72
CA ARG A 186 1.73 -9.40 10.08
C ARG A 186 1.54 -10.29 8.85
N GLN A 187 1.06 -9.73 7.75
CA GLN A 187 0.88 -10.47 6.50
C GLN A 187 2.22 -10.98 5.97
N GLN A 188 3.25 -10.13 5.93
CA GLN A 188 4.58 -10.53 5.47
C GLN A 188 5.21 -11.61 6.37
N MET A 189 4.97 -11.56 7.69
CA MET A 189 5.45 -12.56 8.64
C MET A 189 4.83 -13.96 8.45
N ASN A 190 3.74 -14.08 7.69
CA ASN A 190 3.19 -15.38 7.28
C ASN A 190 3.95 -16.01 6.09
N GLY A 191 4.88 -15.27 5.48
CA GLY A 191 5.74 -15.72 4.39
C GLY A 191 7.21 -15.89 4.82
N LEU A 192 8.13 -15.83 3.85
CA LEU A 192 9.57 -15.94 4.09
C LEU A 192 10.13 -14.97 5.16
N PRO A 193 9.70 -13.70 5.23
CA PRO A 193 10.14 -12.78 6.28
C PRO A 193 9.91 -13.32 7.71
N GLY A 194 8.86 -14.13 7.92
CA GLY A 194 8.58 -14.74 9.23
C GLY A 194 9.66 -15.71 9.73
N PHE A 195 10.53 -16.21 8.86
CA PHE A 195 11.69 -17.03 9.23
C PHE A 195 12.96 -16.19 9.42
N SER A 196 12.96 -14.92 9.01
CA SER A 196 14.13 -14.04 9.08
C SER A 196 14.21 -13.31 10.44
N PRO A 197 15.30 -13.49 11.21
CA PRO A 197 15.55 -12.68 12.39
C PRO A 197 15.71 -11.19 12.09
N ASP A 198 16.29 -10.84 10.93
CA ASP A 198 16.50 -9.45 10.52
C ASP A 198 15.16 -8.78 10.20
N ALA A 199 14.23 -9.44 9.47
CA ALA A 199 12.89 -8.91 9.21
C ALA A 199 12.07 -8.70 10.49
N LYS A 200 12.17 -9.62 11.46
CA LYS A 200 11.54 -9.46 12.77
C LYS A 200 12.11 -8.27 13.54
N TYR A 201 13.41 -8.05 13.46
CA TYR A 201 14.03 -6.86 14.04
C TYR A 201 13.51 -5.57 13.40
N GLU A 202 13.44 -5.50 12.07
CA GLU A 202 12.95 -4.31 11.35
C GLU A 202 11.51 -3.98 11.75
N ALA A 203 10.62 -4.98 11.78
CA ALA A 203 9.23 -4.78 12.20
C ALA A 203 9.14 -4.32 13.66
N ALA A 204 9.90 -4.95 14.57
CA ALA A 204 9.96 -4.55 15.97
C ALA A 204 10.50 -3.13 16.14
N ALA A 205 11.59 -2.81 15.45
CA ALA A 205 12.23 -1.50 15.51
C ALA A 205 11.29 -0.38 15.03
N TYR A 206 10.59 -0.61 13.91
CA TYR A 206 9.59 0.33 13.43
C TYR A 206 8.49 0.57 14.47
N CYS A 207 7.89 -0.50 14.97
CA CYS A 207 6.80 -0.40 15.95
C CYS A 207 7.24 0.29 17.24
N LEU A 208 8.39 -0.08 17.80
CA LEU A 208 8.88 0.48 19.07
C LEU A 208 9.33 1.93 18.97
N ARG A 209 9.89 2.35 17.81
CA ARG A 209 10.25 3.75 17.56
C ARG A 209 9.03 4.66 17.40
N ASN A 210 7.95 4.11 16.84
CA ASN A 210 6.70 4.83 16.59
C ASN A 210 5.65 4.62 17.69
N ASN A 211 6.00 3.95 18.80
CA ASN A 211 5.11 3.61 19.92
C ASN A 211 3.87 2.80 19.51
N LEU A 212 4.05 1.87 18.57
CA LEU A 212 2.99 1.03 18.01
C LEU A 212 3.08 -0.39 18.57
N ASN A 213 1.95 -1.01 18.91
CA ASN A 213 1.82 -2.44 19.24
C ASN A 213 2.99 -3.02 20.06
N LYS A 214 3.36 -2.35 21.15
CA LYS A 214 4.55 -2.65 21.94
C LYS A 214 4.68 -4.13 22.32
N GLU A 215 3.60 -4.77 22.72
CA GLU A 215 3.63 -6.19 23.13
C GLU A 215 4.03 -7.12 21.98
N GLU A 216 3.45 -6.92 20.79
CA GLU A 216 3.76 -7.72 19.62
C GLU A 216 5.17 -7.42 19.10
N ALA A 217 5.55 -6.14 19.08
CA ALA A 217 6.89 -5.70 18.70
C ALA A 217 7.97 -6.33 19.60
N MET A 218 7.71 -6.43 20.91
CA MET A 218 8.63 -7.09 21.82
C MET A 218 8.74 -8.60 21.54
N LYS A 219 7.65 -9.28 21.17
CA LYS A 219 7.70 -10.70 20.75
C LYS A 219 8.54 -10.88 19.49
N TRP A 220 8.39 -10.00 18.50
CA TRP A 220 9.23 -10.02 17.30
C TRP A 220 10.69 -9.76 17.63
N LEU A 221 10.98 -8.78 18.47
CA LEU A 221 12.35 -8.47 18.92
C LEU A 221 12.99 -9.66 19.65
N GLU A 222 12.29 -10.32 20.56
CA GLU A 222 12.78 -11.50 21.26
C GLU A 222 13.01 -12.67 20.33
N SER A 223 12.11 -12.89 19.38
CA SER A 223 12.28 -13.90 18.33
C SER A 223 13.49 -13.61 17.42
N SER A 224 13.74 -12.33 17.09
CA SER A 224 14.93 -11.89 16.38
C SER A 224 16.22 -12.24 17.14
N ILE A 225 16.29 -11.84 18.42
CA ILE A 225 17.46 -12.09 19.28
C ILE A 225 17.72 -13.61 19.44
N LYS A 226 16.63 -14.39 19.62
CA LYS A 226 16.74 -15.86 19.73
C LYS A 226 17.28 -16.51 18.46
N GLY A 227 16.87 -16.01 17.30
CA GLY A 227 17.33 -16.56 16.01
C GLY A 227 18.75 -16.14 15.61
N LYS A 228 19.07 -14.85 15.82
CA LYS A 228 20.37 -14.26 15.47
C LYS A 228 20.60 -13.04 16.38
N PRO A 229 21.31 -13.20 17.52
CA PRO A 229 21.72 -12.06 18.32
C PRO A 229 22.60 -11.11 17.50
N THR A 230 22.24 -9.83 17.48
CA THR A 230 23.02 -8.77 16.84
C THR A 230 23.18 -7.60 17.80
N PHE A 231 24.14 -6.73 17.56
CA PHE A 231 24.28 -5.50 18.30
C PHE A 231 22.96 -4.69 18.29
N ALA A 232 22.36 -4.52 17.09
CA ALA A 232 21.18 -3.71 16.89
C ALA A 232 19.95 -4.22 17.67
N ASN A 233 19.64 -5.54 17.60
CA ASN A 233 18.47 -6.07 18.28
C ASN A 233 18.65 -6.15 19.82
N GLN A 234 19.86 -6.43 20.30
CA GLN A 234 20.16 -6.42 21.75
C GLN A 234 20.12 -4.98 22.31
N MET A 235 20.66 -3.99 21.59
CA MET A 235 20.59 -2.59 21.99
C MET A 235 19.16 -2.07 22.02
N LEU A 236 18.33 -2.41 21.04
CA LEU A 236 16.93 -2.03 21.03
C LEU A 236 16.19 -2.63 22.25
N LYS A 237 16.48 -3.90 22.62
CA LYS A 237 15.91 -4.50 23.82
C LYS A 237 16.40 -3.80 25.10
N SER A 238 17.68 -3.46 25.18
CA SER A 238 18.24 -2.68 26.32
C SER A 238 17.51 -1.34 26.44
N GLU A 239 17.27 -0.62 25.34
CA GLU A 239 16.53 0.64 25.37
C GLU A 239 15.09 0.48 25.90
N GLN A 240 14.42 -0.59 25.53
CA GLN A 240 13.05 -0.84 26.05
C GLN A 240 13.08 -1.18 27.55
N LEU A 241 14.05 -1.97 27.99
CA LEU A 241 14.23 -2.26 29.44
C LEU A 241 14.49 -0.99 30.23
N ALA A 242 15.34 -0.09 29.72
CA ALA A 242 15.60 1.20 30.36
C ALA A 242 14.33 2.06 30.46
N LYS A 243 13.53 2.12 29.39
CA LYS A 243 12.22 2.80 29.40
C LYS A 243 11.23 2.22 30.40
N GLU A 244 11.35 0.94 30.73
CA GLU A 244 10.55 0.23 31.75
C GLU A 244 11.09 0.40 33.19
N GLY A 245 12.18 1.16 33.37
CA GLY A 245 12.82 1.37 34.66
C GLY A 245 13.76 0.22 35.08
N LYS A 246 13.95 -0.81 34.25
CA LYS A 246 14.83 -1.96 34.48
C LYS A 246 16.29 -1.63 34.09
N THR A 247 16.83 -0.57 34.68
CA THR A 247 18.11 0.02 34.29
C THR A 247 19.28 -0.96 34.42
N ALA A 248 19.33 -1.73 35.51
CA ALA A 248 20.40 -2.71 35.72
C ALA A 248 20.43 -3.80 34.66
N GLU A 249 19.25 -4.33 34.25
CA GLU A 249 19.14 -5.33 33.17
C GLU A 249 19.51 -4.72 31.81
N ALA A 250 19.07 -3.49 31.58
CA ALA A 250 19.41 -2.74 30.36
C ALA A 250 20.94 -2.56 30.21
N ASP A 251 21.63 -2.15 31.27
CA ASP A 251 23.07 -1.95 31.27
C ASP A 251 23.85 -3.24 31.04
N VAL A 252 23.42 -4.34 31.66
CA VAL A 252 24.03 -5.66 31.43
C VAL A 252 23.91 -6.09 29.99
N LEU A 253 22.72 -5.92 29.39
CA LEU A 253 22.48 -6.28 28.01
C LEU A 253 23.26 -5.40 27.04
N ALA A 254 23.30 -4.08 27.29
CA ALA A 254 24.07 -3.14 26.47
C ALA A 254 25.58 -3.46 26.47
N LYS A 255 26.15 -3.71 27.67
CA LYS A 255 27.56 -4.09 27.77
C LYS A 255 27.87 -5.40 27.03
N LYS A 256 26.97 -6.39 27.12
CA LYS A 256 27.09 -7.63 26.35
C LYS A 256 27.07 -7.36 24.85
N ALA A 257 26.08 -6.60 24.38
CA ALA A 257 25.93 -6.25 22.97
C ALA A 257 27.18 -5.56 22.40
N VAL A 258 27.74 -4.59 23.14
CA VAL A 258 28.97 -3.88 22.73
C VAL A 258 30.19 -4.81 22.70
N LYS A 259 30.30 -5.73 23.66
CA LYS A 259 31.40 -6.70 23.69
C LYS A 259 31.38 -7.64 22.47
N GLU A 260 30.19 -8.05 22.04
CA GLU A 260 29.96 -8.97 20.91
C GLU A 260 29.84 -8.24 19.56
N ALA A 261 29.80 -6.91 19.56
CA ALA A 261 29.66 -6.11 18.35
C ALA A 261 30.90 -6.14 17.47
N ASP A 262 30.65 -6.06 16.16
CA ASP A 262 31.69 -5.74 15.17
C ASP A 262 32.11 -4.27 15.24
N GLU A 263 33.05 -3.87 14.40
CA GLU A 263 33.53 -2.48 14.29
C GLU A 263 32.41 -1.47 14.13
N VAL A 264 31.46 -1.75 13.23
CA VAL A 264 30.36 -0.84 12.91
C VAL A 264 29.43 -0.67 14.13
N GLY A 265 29.13 -1.76 14.83
CA GLY A 265 28.31 -1.74 16.04
C GLY A 265 28.95 -0.98 17.17
N VAL A 266 30.25 -1.18 17.42
CA VAL A 266 31.01 -0.44 18.45
C VAL A 266 31.04 1.06 18.10
N ASN A 267 31.29 1.40 16.85
CA ASN A 267 31.32 2.78 16.38
C ASN A 267 29.96 3.46 16.55
N ALA A 268 28.88 2.79 16.14
CA ALA A 268 27.49 3.28 16.32
C ALA A 268 27.17 3.54 17.79
N TYR A 269 27.63 2.71 18.70
CA TYR A 269 27.43 2.90 20.13
C TYR A 269 28.21 4.12 20.64
N GLY A 270 29.45 4.33 20.22
CA GLY A 270 30.23 5.52 20.54
C GLY A 270 29.53 6.79 20.12
N TYR A 271 28.99 6.87 18.89
CA TYR A 271 28.21 8.02 18.43
C TYR A 271 26.92 8.22 19.20
N LYS A 272 26.25 7.15 19.61
CA LYS A 272 25.04 7.23 20.46
C LYS A 272 25.35 7.86 21.83
N LEU A 273 26.45 7.45 22.46
CA LEU A 273 26.92 8.01 23.73
C LEU A 273 27.27 9.51 23.55
N LEU A 274 27.94 9.87 22.46
CA LEU A 274 28.28 11.23 22.14
C LEU A 274 27.03 12.11 21.98
N GLY A 275 26.04 11.65 21.23
CA GLY A 275 24.74 12.32 21.06
C GLY A 275 23.93 12.45 22.35
N SER A 276 24.21 11.59 23.36
CA SER A 276 23.59 11.62 24.69
C SER A 276 24.36 12.45 25.70
N GLY A 277 25.38 13.20 25.27
CA GLY A 277 26.24 14.05 26.16
C GLY A 277 27.25 13.25 26.98
N LYS A 278 27.42 11.94 26.74
CA LYS A 278 28.35 11.06 27.47
C LYS A 278 29.72 10.99 26.76
N GLY A 279 30.34 12.14 26.56
CA GLY A 279 31.59 12.26 25.76
C GLY A 279 32.74 11.41 26.28
N ALA A 280 32.96 11.35 27.60
CA ALA A 280 34.03 10.53 28.17
C ALA A 280 33.85 9.03 27.90
N GLU A 281 32.61 8.53 28.01
CA GLU A 281 32.26 7.14 27.70
C GLU A 281 32.41 6.86 26.20
N ALA A 282 32.00 7.79 25.35
CA ALA A 282 32.14 7.68 23.89
C ALA A 282 33.62 7.55 23.49
N ILE A 283 34.51 8.39 24.07
CA ILE A 283 35.96 8.31 23.80
C ILE A 283 36.53 6.95 24.22
N ALA A 284 36.09 6.41 25.35
CA ALA A 284 36.53 5.07 25.77
C ALA A 284 36.10 3.98 24.79
N VAL A 285 34.86 4.05 24.28
CA VAL A 285 34.33 3.12 23.28
C VAL A 285 35.09 3.20 21.95
N PHE A 286 35.32 4.41 21.44
CA PHE A 286 36.11 4.60 20.20
C PHE A 286 37.56 4.12 20.35
N ARG A 287 38.21 4.35 21.48
CA ARG A 287 39.55 3.82 21.76
C ARG A 287 39.59 2.30 21.80
N ASP A 288 38.54 1.66 22.33
CA ASP A 288 38.41 0.19 22.31
C ASP A 288 38.23 -0.31 20.87
N ASN A 289 37.42 0.41 20.07
CA ASN A 289 37.22 0.07 18.66
C ASN A 289 38.53 0.09 17.87
N VAL A 290 39.30 1.17 17.99
CA VAL A 290 40.63 1.29 17.35
C VAL A 290 41.57 0.13 17.78
N LYS A 291 41.52 -0.28 19.05
CA LYS A 291 42.34 -1.43 19.53
C LYS A 291 41.91 -2.76 18.92
N ARG A 292 40.58 -2.97 18.74
CA ARG A 292 40.03 -4.17 18.15
C ARG A 292 40.29 -4.25 16.64
N TYR A 293 40.29 -3.10 15.98
CA TYR A 293 40.36 -3.00 14.50
C TYR A 293 41.45 -2.00 14.05
N PRO A 294 42.71 -2.25 14.36
CA PRO A 294 43.81 -1.30 14.16
C PRO A 294 44.11 -1.00 12.69
N ALA A 295 43.65 -1.81 11.78
CA ALA A 295 43.83 -1.62 10.32
C ALA A 295 42.63 -0.82 9.70
N SER A 296 41.60 -0.52 10.47
CA SER A 296 40.46 0.25 9.96
C SER A 296 40.68 1.76 10.13
N TRP A 297 40.37 2.49 9.10
CA TRP A 297 40.36 3.96 9.12
C TRP A 297 39.11 4.55 9.80
N ASN A 298 38.08 3.72 10.02
CA ASN A 298 36.78 4.11 10.55
C ASN A 298 36.58 3.68 12.02
N ALA A 299 37.56 3.01 12.63
CA ALA A 299 37.47 2.53 14.00
C ALA A 299 37.69 3.64 15.04
#